data_8aa03005aa888349c2129064ba215db0
#
_entry.id   8aa03005aa888349c2129064ba215db0
#
_cell.length_a   1.000
_cell.length_b   1.000
_cell.length_c   1.000
_cell.angle_alpha   90.00
_cell.angle_beta   90.00
_cell.angle_gamma   90.00
#
_symmetry.space_group_name_H-M   'P 1'
#
loop_
_entity.id
_entity.type
_entity.pdbx_description
1 polymer ?
#
loop_
_entity_poly.entity_id
_entity_poly.type
_entity_poly.pdbx_seq_one_letter_code
_entity_poly.pdbx_strand_id
1 'polypeptide(L)'
;TPFENEFNCEIVTETGGTNDRYTKLAADSNSTIDVIELSQAMTAKGAEEGLFDTIDLSKIPNAEKLIPAAKELAEAGQGIPYTINSIGIIYNPELTGFEITSFDDLWDERLEGKVSIPEITTTFGPAMVYVASDHAGVDVTTDNGEAAFQALADLKPNLVKTYTKSSDLINMFTSGEVAAAVVGDFGVPTIAAANPTLVYVTPDGTYANFNTINVTKNCANKDLAYAYINYRISEELQTKTGKALNEAPTNTDVAFTEDESKDMTYGEKAEKAKVVDYSFVNPILNDWIDQWN
;
A
#
# COMPACT_ATOMS: atom_id res chain seq x y z
N THR A 1 -24.82 -7.74 6.61
CA THR A 1 -23.86 -8.49 5.77
C THR A 1 -24.02 -10.01 5.96
N PRO A 2 -23.51 -10.87 5.07
CA PRO A 2 -23.52 -12.32 5.30
C PRO A 2 -22.89 -12.72 6.63
N PHE A 3 -21.76 -12.11 7.00
CA PHE A 3 -21.09 -12.33 8.28
C PHE A 3 -22.00 -12.02 9.49
N GLU A 4 -22.65 -10.85 9.50
CA GLU A 4 -23.54 -10.47 10.60
C GLU A 4 -24.71 -11.46 10.78
N ASN A 5 -25.25 -11.96 9.67
CA ASN A 5 -26.32 -12.94 9.69
C ASN A 5 -25.86 -14.31 10.23
N GLU A 6 -24.65 -14.73 9.84
CA GLU A 6 -24.08 -16.02 10.26
C GLU A 6 -23.74 -16.03 11.76
N PHE A 7 -23.14 -14.94 12.24
CA PHE A 7 -22.65 -14.83 13.61
C PHE A 7 -23.63 -14.12 14.56
N ASN A 8 -24.81 -13.69 14.05
CA ASN A 8 -25.81 -12.94 14.81
C ASN A 8 -25.20 -11.76 15.58
N CYS A 9 -24.43 -10.96 14.90
CA CYS A 9 -23.75 -9.79 15.44
C CYS A 9 -24.01 -8.55 14.57
N GLU A 10 -23.60 -7.40 15.03
CA GLU A 10 -23.58 -6.15 14.28
C GLU A 10 -22.14 -5.67 14.11
N ILE A 11 -21.77 -5.31 12.88
CA ILE A 11 -20.47 -4.68 12.60
C ILE A 11 -20.65 -3.17 12.62
N VAL A 12 -20.09 -2.51 13.62
CA VAL A 12 -20.02 -1.05 13.68
C VAL A 12 -18.71 -0.60 13.06
N THR A 13 -18.79 0.10 11.93
CA THR A 13 -17.61 0.54 11.17
C THR A 13 -17.26 1.98 11.44
N GLU A 14 -15.97 2.25 11.63
CA GLU A 14 -15.40 3.59 11.59
C GLU A 14 -14.45 3.68 10.40
N THR A 15 -14.54 4.78 9.64
CA THR A 15 -13.72 5.01 8.44
C THR A 15 -12.77 6.18 8.64
N GLY A 16 -11.65 6.16 7.93
CA GLY A 16 -10.63 7.21 7.98
C GLY A 16 -9.32 6.76 7.34
N GLY A 17 -8.36 7.65 7.21
CA GLY A 17 -7.00 7.31 6.81
C GLY A 17 -6.32 6.36 7.80
N THR A 18 -5.34 5.60 7.35
CA THR A 18 -4.63 4.63 8.23
C THR A 18 -3.99 5.34 9.44
N ASN A 19 -3.39 6.51 9.22
CA ASN A 19 -2.77 7.31 10.28
C ASN A 19 -3.80 7.84 11.29
N ASP A 20 -4.99 8.26 10.81
CA ASP A 20 -6.06 8.77 11.67
C ASP A 20 -6.60 7.65 12.57
N ARG A 21 -6.85 6.47 11.98
CA ARG A 21 -7.32 5.29 12.72
C ARG A 21 -6.30 4.85 13.78
N TYR A 22 -5.01 4.77 13.38
CA TYR A 22 -3.93 4.46 14.29
C TYR A 22 -3.85 5.46 15.45
N THR A 23 -3.82 6.75 15.16
CA THR A 23 -3.71 7.82 16.16
C THR A 23 -4.88 7.78 17.13
N LYS A 24 -6.10 7.54 16.65
CA LYS A 24 -7.29 7.39 17.49
C LYS A 24 -7.14 6.21 18.46
N LEU A 25 -6.71 5.05 17.97
CA LEU A 25 -6.50 3.87 18.81
C LEU A 25 -5.40 4.12 19.85
N ALA A 26 -4.27 4.67 19.44
CA ALA A 26 -3.12 4.92 20.31
C ALA A 26 -3.42 5.96 21.42
N ALA A 27 -4.30 6.92 21.15
CA ALA A 27 -4.68 7.96 22.10
C ALA A 27 -5.70 7.51 23.16
N ASP A 28 -6.39 6.39 22.94
CA ASP A 28 -7.47 5.91 23.83
C ASP A 28 -7.18 4.54 24.42
N SER A 29 -6.64 4.52 25.63
CA SER A 29 -6.36 3.28 26.36
C SER A 29 -7.62 2.45 26.72
N ASN A 30 -8.82 3.05 26.62
CA ASN A 30 -10.11 2.39 26.86
C ASN A 30 -10.89 2.18 25.56
N SER A 31 -10.21 2.22 24.41
CA SER A 31 -10.85 2.00 23.11
C SER A 31 -11.67 0.73 23.09
N THR A 32 -12.86 0.80 22.50
CA THR A 32 -13.78 -0.31 22.28
C THR A 32 -13.67 -0.92 20.89
N ILE A 33 -12.65 -0.54 20.14
CA ILE A 33 -12.37 -1.11 18.82
C ILE A 33 -11.86 -2.54 19.01
N ASP A 34 -12.54 -3.52 18.42
CA ASP A 34 -12.15 -4.93 18.49
C ASP A 34 -11.08 -5.29 17.47
N VAL A 35 -11.25 -4.82 16.21
CA VAL A 35 -10.32 -5.04 15.11
C VAL A 35 -10.03 -3.73 14.39
N ILE A 36 -8.81 -3.61 13.87
CA ILE A 36 -8.39 -2.41 13.12
C ILE A 36 -7.61 -2.81 11.87
N GLU A 37 -8.00 -2.24 10.74
CA GLU A 37 -7.31 -2.37 9.47
C GLU A 37 -6.32 -1.21 9.31
N LEU A 38 -5.04 -1.52 9.07
CA LEU A 38 -3.97 -0.54 8.97
C LEU A 38 -3.02 -0.88 7.81
N SER A 39 -2.25 0.12 7.36
CA SER A 39 -1.09 -0.14 6.51
C SER A 39 -0.01 -0.90 7.29
N GLN A 40 0.89 -1.56 6.58
CA GLN A 40 2.00 -2.30 7.17
C GLN A 40 2.84 -1.43 8.11
N ALA A 41 3.15 -0.18 7.72
CA ALA A 41 3.88 0.77 8.54
C ALA A 41 3.23 1.03 9.89
N MET A 42 1.91 1.30 9.90
CA MET A 42 1.17 1.58 11.13
C MET A 42 0.95 0.32 11.97
N THR A 43 0.85 -0.84 11.33
CA THR A 43 0.81 -2.12 12.04
C THR A 43 2.14 -2.41 12.75
N ALA A 44 3.28 -2.23 12.07
CA ALA A 44 4.59 -2.39 12.68
C ALA A 44 4.75 -1.47 13.91
N LYS A 45 4.41 -0.19 13.74
CA LYS A 45 4.44 0.79 14.83
C LYS A 45 3.54 0.42 16.00
N GLY A 46 2.29 0.04 15.73
CA GLY A 46 1.34 -0.37 16.77
C GLY A 46 1.74 -1.66 17.50
N ALA A 47 2.41 -2.58 16.81
CA ALA A 47 2.95 -3.80 17.40
C ALA A 47 4.08 -3.46 18.40
N GLU A 48 5.01 -2.57 18.02
CA GLU A 48 6.07 -2.08 18.92
C GLU A 48 5.51 -1.36 20.14
N GLU A 49 4.47 -0.57 19.99
CA GLU A 49 3.79 0.15 21.07
C GLU A 49 2.87 -0.75 21.89
N GLY A 50 2.70 -2.01 21.47
CA GLY A 50 1.91 -3.00 22.19
C GLY A 50 0.40 -2.74 22.15
N LEU A 51 -0.11 -2.14 21.07
CA LEU A 51 -1.54 -1.85 20.88
C LEU A 51 -2.38 -3.06 20.49
N PHE A 52 -1.74 -4.12 20.01
CA PHE A 52 -2.41 -5.30 19.48
C PHE A 52 -2.21 -6.52 20.37
N ASP A 53 -3.16 -7.43 20.27
CA ASP A 53 -3.06 -8.74 20.87
C ASP A 53 -2.38 -9.73 19.91
N THR A 54 -1.77 -10.75 20.44
CA THR A 54 -1.22 -11.84 19.63
C THR A 54 -2.35 -12.64 18.99
N ILE A 55 -2.31 -12.82 17.68
CA ILE A 55 -3.32 -13.56 16.93
C ILE A 55 -2.92 -15.03 16.90
N ASP A 56 -3.86 -15.90 17.29
CA ASP A 56 -3.73 -17.34 17.17
C ASP A 56 -4.14 -17.79 15.75
N LEU A 57 -3.16 -18.01 14.88
CA LEU A 57 -3.38 -18.38 13.48
C LEU A 57 -4.14 -19.71 13.34
N SER A 58 -4.04 -20.62 14.32
CA SER A 58 -4.77 -21.89 14.27
C SER A 58 -6.29 -21.73 14.29
N LYS A 59 -6.77 -20.56 14.73
CA LYS A 59 -8.20 -20.19 14.74
C LYS A 59 -8.65 -19.46 13.47
N ILE A 60 -7.76 -19.27 12.51
CA ILE A 60 -8.01 -18.57 11.23
C ILE A 60 -7.63 -19.51 10.07
N PRO A 61 -8.49 -20.48 9.71
CA PRO A 61 -8.16 -21.51 8.72
C PRO A 61 -7.68 -20.94 7.37
N ASN A 62 -8.23 -19.81 6.92
CA ASN A 62 -7.82 -19.17 5.67
C ASN A 62 -6.40 -18.55 5.75
N ALA A 63 -5.80 -18.41 6.92
CA ALA A 63 -4.42 -17.96 7.05
C ALA A 63 -3.41 -18.93 6.39
N GLU A 64 -3.75 -20.23 6.33
CA GLU A 64 -2.94 -21.22 5.60
C GLU A 64 -2.91 -21.01 4.08
N LYS A 65 -3.87 -20.26 3.56
CA LYS A 65 -4.05 -19.98 2.13
C LYS A 65 -3.44 -18.65 1.71
N LEU A 66 -2.80 -17.93 2.62
CA LEU A 66 -2.14 -16.66 2.29
C LEU A 66 -0.96 -16.89 1.35
N ILE A 67 -0.74 -15.94 0.44
CA ILE A 67 0.48 -15.90 -0.38
C ILE A 67 1.72 -15.86 0.52
N PRO A 68 2.89 -16.39 0.10
CA PRO A 68 4.04 -16.57 0.98
C PRO A 68 4.43 -15.32 1.77
N ALA A 69 4.59 -14.17 1.12
CA ALA A 69 4.97 -12.94 1.82
C ALA A 69 3.92 -12.47 2.85
N ALA A 70 2.63 -12.67 2.59
CA ALA A 70 1.57 -12.36 3.55
C ALA A 70 1.60 -13.32 4.75
N LYS A 71 1.89 -14.60 4.50
CA LYS A 71 2.01 -15.61 5.56
C LYS A 71 3.19 -15.30 6.48
N GLU A 72 4.34 -14.92 5.93
CA GLU A 72 5.52 -14.51 6.71
C GLU A 72 5.20 -13.34 7.65
N LEU A 73 4.47 -12.32 7.18
CA LEU A 73 4.05 -11.19 8.02
C LEU A 73 3.09 -11.62 9.13
N ALA A 74 2.13 -12.50 8.82
CA ALA A 74 1.19 -13.02 9.81
C ALA A 74 1.92 -13.84 10.90
N GLU A 75 2.85 -14.70 10.52
CA GLU A 75 3.66 -15.51 11.43
C GLU A 75 4.62 -14.65 12.27
N ALA A 76 5.09 -13.52 11.73
CA ALA A 76 5.90 -12.55 12.45
C ALA A 76 5.09 -11.65 13.41
N GLY A 77 3.77 -11.83 13.50
CA GLY A 77 2.92 -11.03 14.38
C GLY A 77 2.62 -9.62 13.85
N GLN A 78 2.76 -9.40 12.55
CA GLN A 78 2.52 -8.13 11.86
C GLN A 78 1.08 -8.01 11.34
N GLY A 79 0.10 -8.49 12.09
CA GLY A 79 -1.31 -8.55 11.69
C GLY A 79 -1.57 -9.60 10.60
N ILE A 80 -2.81 -9.67 10.13
CA ILE A 80 -3.21 -10.58 9.05
C ILE A 80 -3.38 -9.77 7.76
N PRO A 81 -2.48 -9.93 6.76
CA PRO A 81 -2.61 -9.23 5.49
C PRO A 81 -3.85 -9.67 4.73
N TYR A 82 -4.69 -8.72 4.34
CA TYR A 82 -5.92 -8.99 3.59
C TYR A 82 -5.89 -8.45 2.16
N THR A 83 -4.97 -7.56 1.85
CA THR A 83 -4.71 -7.10 0.49
C THR A 83 -3.26 -6.70 0.31
N ILE A 84 -2.76 -6.85 -0.90
CA ILE A 84 -1.47 -6.36 -1.34
C ILE A 84 -1.69 -5.30 -2.42
N ASN A 85 -0.92 -4.22 -2.38
CA ASN A 85 -0.87 -3.21 -3.43
C ASN A 85 0.58 -2.75 -3.62
N SER A 86 0.90 -2.25 -4.80
CA SER A 86 2.24 -1.75 -5.10
C SER A 86 2.19 -0.45 -5.86
N ILE A 87 3.33 0.22 -5.93
CA ILE A 87 3.48 1.40 -6.76
C ILE A 87 3.78 1.03 -8.20
N GLY A 88 3.26 1.84 -9.11
CA GLY A 88 3.60 1.81 -10.52
C GLY A 88 3.61 3.22 -11.06
N ILE A 89 3.72 3.34 -12.36
CA ILE A 89 3.72 4.63 -13.04
C ILE A 89 2.51 4.70 -13.95
N ILE A 90 1.67 5.71 -13.75
CA ILE A 90 0.60 6.08 -14.67
C ILE A 90 1.05 7.29 -15.47
N TYR A 91 0.89 7.26 -16.79
CA TYR A 91 1.40 8.32 -17.65
C TYR A 91 0.57 8.50 -18.91
N ASN A 92 0.68 9.69 -19.51
CA ASN A 92 0.12 10.01 -20.82
C ASN A 92 1.19 9.88 -21.90
N PRO A 93 1.13 8.88 -22.80
CA PRO A 93 2.15 8.64 -23.82
C PRO A 93 2.35 9.82 -24.79
N GLU A 94 1.29 10.60 -25.04
CA GLU A 94 1.38 11.77 -25.92
C GLU A 94 2.17 12.91 -25.28
N LEU A 95 2.08 13.05 -23.93
CA LEU A 95 2.77 14.12 -23.19
C LEU A 95 4.20 13.74 -22.80
N THR A 96 4.46 12.46 -22.52
CA THR A 96 5.83 11.99 -22.27
C THR A 96 6.65 11.93 -23.55
N GLY A 97 6.03 11.56 -24.68
CA GLY A 97 6.69 11.39 -25.97
C GLY A 97 7.53 10.11 -26.07
N PHE A 98 7.48 9.25 -25.06
CA PHE A 98 8.12 7.94 -25.04
C PHE A 98 7.37 7.00 -24.09
N GLU A 99 7.63 5.71 -24.23
CA GLU A 99 7.08 4.67 -23.36
C GLU A 99 7.88 4.59 -22.08
N ILE A 100 7.19 4.66 -20.94
CA ILE A 100 7.79 4.45 -19.63
C ILE A 100 7.73 2.96 -19.30
N THR A 101 8.86 2.36 -18.94
CA THR A 101 9.01 0.93 -18.65
C THR A 101 9.70 0.66 -17.31
N SER A 102 10.41 1.66 -16.79
CA SER A 102 11.21 1.57 -15.57
C SER A 102 10.97 2.77 -14.66
N PHE A 103 11.22 2.61 -13.36
CA PHE A 103 11.27 3.77 -12.46
C PHE A 103 12.41 4.72 -12.80
N ASP A 104 13.52 4.24 -13.40
CA ASP A 104 14.62 5.09 -13.85
C ASP A 104 14.21 6.11 -14.92
N ASP A 105 13.17 5.80 -15.69
CA ASP A 105 12.61 6.73 -16.69
C ASP A 105 12.09 8.03 -16.06
N LEU A 106 11.79 8.05 -14.75
CA LEU A 106 11.35 9.27 -14.06
C LEU A 106 12.45 10.36 -14.05
N TRP A 107 13.73 9.98 -14.12
CA TRP A 107 14.88 10.90 -14.17
C TRP A 107 15.21 11.39 -15.58
N ASP A 108 14.45 10.96 -16.61
CA ASP A 108 14.68 11.45 -17.98
C ASP A 108 14.38 12.95 -18.09
N GLU A 109 15.29 13.72 -18.68
CA GLU A 109 15.18 15.18 -18.82
C GLU A 109 13.94 15.63 -19.64
N ARG A 110 13.37 14.74 -20.48
CA ARG A 110 12.13 15.00 -21.23
C ARG A 110 10.91 15.18 -20.32
N LEU A 111 11.02 14.73 -19.07
CA LEU A 111 9.99 14.84 -18.05
C LEU A 111 10.13 16.10 -17.16
N GLU A 112 11.03 17.05 -17.51
CA GLU A 112 11.20 18.28 -16.73
C GLU A 112 9.86 18.98 -16.49
N GLY A 113 9.51 19.21 -15.20
CA GLY A 113 8.28 19.83 -14.77
C GLY A 113 7.01 19.07 -15.13
N LYS A 114 7.03 17.72 -15.22
CA LYS A 114 5.89 16.91 -15.66
C LYS A 114 5.57 15.70 -14.78
N VAL A 115 6.29 15.50 -13.70
CA VAL A 115 6.15 14.32 -12.84
C VAL A 115 5.51 14.67 -11.49
N SER A 116 4.69 13.78 -10.95
CA SER A 116 4.22 13.82 -9.57
C SER A 116 4.50 12.50 -8.85
N ILE A 117 4.85 12.59 -7.59
CA ILE A 117 5.13 11.43 -6.73
C ILE A 117 4.36 11.56 -5.41
N PRO A 118 4.10 10.43 -4.69
CA PRO A 118 3.44 10.49 -3.39
C PRO A 118 4.30 11.23 -2.36
N GLU A 119 3.64 12.00 -1.51
CA GLU A 119 4.28 12.69 -0.38
C GLU A 119 4.87 11.67 0.61
N ILE A 120 6.01 12.01 1.22
CA ILE A 120 6.77 11.11 2.13
C ILE A 120 5.92 10.53 3.27
N THR A 121 4.94 11.29 3.76
CA THR A 121 4.05 10.89 4.86
C THR A 121 2.90 9.98 4.45
N THR A 122 2.76 9.68 3.15
CA THR A 122 1.75 8.74 2.65
C THR A 122 2.24 7.29 2.77
N THR A 123 1.33 6.33 2.56
CA THR A 123 1.67 4.89 2.57
C THR A 123 2.84 4.54 1.64
N PHE A 124 2.92 5.20 0.47
CA PHE A 124 3.95 4.92 -0.52
C PHE A 124 5.08 5.96 -0.59
N GLY A 125 5.06 6.96 0.30
CA GLY A 125 6.16 7.93 0.38
C GLY A 125 7.52 7.28 0.65
N PRO A 126 7.64 6.43 1.69
CA PRO A 126 8.89 5.70 1.94
C PRO A 126 9.32 4.80 0.78
N ALA A 127 8.38 4.23 0.03
CA ALA A 127 8.70 3.42 -1.15
C ALA A 127 9.43 4.25 -2.23
N MET A 128 9.14 5.56 -2.35
CA MET A 128 9.88 6.45 -3.26
C MET A 128 11.33 6.65 -2.84
N VAL A 129 11.63 6.63 -1.54
CA VAL A 129 13.02 6.67 -1.05
C VAL A 129 13.75 5.39 -1.45
N TYR A 130 13.08 4.23 -1.35
CA TYR A 130 13.64 2.96 -1.80
C TYR A 130 13.85 2.92 -3.33
N VAL A 131 12.91 3.42 -4.11
CA VAL A 131 13.06 3.55 -5.57
C VAL A 131 14.26 4.44 -5.93
N ALA A 132 14.42 5.56 -5.24
CA ALA A 132 15.56 6.46 -5.45
C ALA A 132 16.89 5.82 -5.01
N SER A 133 16.87 5.00 -3.97
CA SER A 133 18.02 4.19 -3.54
C SER A 133 18.43 3.16 -4.60
N ASP A 134 17.44 2.45 -5.17
CA ASP A 134 17.67 1.53 -6.29
C ASP A 134 18.27 2.26 -7.51
N HIS A 135 17.73 3.44 -7.84
CA HIS A 135 18.26 4.30 -8.91
C HIS A 135 19.73 4.70 -8.65
N ALA A 136 20.06 5.06 -7.41
CA ALA A 136 21.43 5.38 -7.01
C ALA A 136 22.35 4.15 -6.94
N GLY A 137 21.80 2.93 -6.98
CA GLY A 137 22.55 1.68 -6.85
C GLY A 137 23.16 1.44 -5.45
N VAL A 138 22.53 2.03 -4.41
CA VAL A 138 22.95 1.94 -3.01
C VAL A 138 21.82 1.36 -2.17
N ASP A 139 22.09 0.39 -1.32
CA ASP A 139 21.08 -0.12 -0.39
C ASP A 139 20.78 0.94 0.69
N VAL A 140 19.53 1.34 0.77
CA VAL A 140 19.03 2.39 1.67
C VAL A 140 19.39 2.17 3.14
N THR A 141 19.57 0.92 3.56
CA THR A 141 19.92 0.59 4.95
C THR A 141 21.40 0.82 5.28
N THR A 142 22.25 0.96 4.26
CA THR A 142 23.70 1.11 4.44
C THR A 142 24.12 2.54 4.75
N ASP A 143 23.34 3.53 4.29
CA ASP A 143 23.63 4.95 4.44
C ASP A 143 22.44 5.77 5.00
N ASN A 144 21.41 5.09 5.52
CA ASN A 144 20.18 5.70 6.02
C ASN A 144 19.45 6.56 4.97
N GLY A 145 19.65 6.28 3.68
CA GLY A 145 18.98 6.94 2.58
C GLY A 145 19.72 8.16 2.01
N GLU A 146 20.97 8.43 2.41
CA GLU A 146 21.74 9.60 1.91
C GLU A 146 21.81 9.60 0.37
N ALA A 147 22.16 8.49 -0.25
CA ALA A 147 22.21 8.37 -1.71
C ALA A 147 20.82 8.50 -2.35
N ALA A 148 19.77 7.97 -1.70
CA ALA A 148 18.40 8.10 -2.16
C ALA A 148 17.92 9.56 -2.17
N PHE A 149 18.21 10.34 -1.12
CA PHE A 149 17.85 11.76 -1.08
C PHE A 149 18.64 12.60 -2.07
N GLN A 150 19.89 12.23 -2.36
CA GLN A 150 20.61 12.85 -3.45
C GLN A 150 19.93 12.57 -4.81
N ALA A 151 19.54 11.31 -5.08
CA ALA A 151 18.82 10.95 -6.29
C ALA A 151 17.44 11.66 -6.39
N LEU A 152 16.72 11.83 -5.27
CA LEU A 152 15.49 12.61 -5.22
C LEU A 152 15.74 14.11 -5.50
N ALA A 153 16.85 14.66 -5.04
CA ALA A 153 17.25 16.03 -5.38
C ALA A 153 17.52 16.16 -6.87
N ASP A 154 18.12 15.15 -7.50
CA ASP A 154 18.35 15.11 -8.94
C ASP A 154 17.03 14.93 -9.73
N LEU A 155 16.01 14.29 -9.15
CA LEU A 155 14.65 14.16 -9.69
C LEU A 155 13.86 15.49 -9.62
N LYS A 156 14.19 16.36 -8.66
CA LYS A 156 13.43 17.58 -8.36
C LYS A 156 13.10 18.46 -9.57
N PRO A 157 13.97 18.65 -10.59
CA PRO A 157 13.63 19.40 -11.80
C PRO A 157 12.45 18.81 -12.56
N ASN A 158 12.24 17.49 -12.51
CA ASN A 158 11.15 16.80 -13.20
C ASN A 158 9.83 16.89 -12.41
N LEU A 159 9.88 17.20 -11.11
CA LEU A 159 8.69 17.24 -10.27
C LEU A 159 7.92 18.55 -10.43
N VAL A 160 6.60 18.43 -10.62
CA VAL A 160 5.65 19.54 -10.47
C VAL A 160 5.35 19.78 -9.01
N LYS A 161 4.89 18.73 -8.35
CA LYS A 161 4.56 18.69 -6.92
C LYS A 161 4.40 17.25 -6.44
N THR A 162 4.43 17.06 -5.13
CA THR A 162 3.99 15.83 -4.49
C THR A 162 2.47 15.85 -4.27
N TYR A 163 1.87 14.68 -4.04
CA TYR A 163 0.44 14.57 -3.74
C TYR A 163 0.20 13.69 -2.49
N THR A 164 -0.90 13.93 -1.78
CA THR A 164 -1.30 13.16 -0.59
C THR A 164 -2.46 12.20 -0.86
N LYS A 165 -3.27 12.48 -1.88
CA LYS A 165 -4.41 11.63 -2.28
C LYS A 165 -4.33 11.32 -3.76
N SER A 166 -4.47 10.04 -4.12
CA SER A 166 -4.45 9.60 -5.52
C SER A 166 -5.50 10.31 -6.38
N SER A 167 -6.64 10.75 -5.77
CA SER A 167 -7.65 11.53 -6.46
C SER A 167 -7.17 12.89 -6.97
N ASP A 168 -6.10 13.46 -6.39
CA ASP A 168 -5.53 14.74 -6.84
C ASP A 168 -4.95 14.60 -8.24
N LEU A 169 -4.43 13.41 -8.58
CA LEU A 169 -3.88 13.09 -9.90
C LEU A 169 -4.92 13.20 -11.03
N ILE A 170 -6.21 12.98 -10.74
CA ILE A 170 -7.28 13.11 -11.74
C ILE A 170 -7.26 14.51 -12.36
N ASN A 171 -7.22 15.53 -11.50
CA ASN A 171 -7.19 16.92 -11.96
C ASN A 171 -5.87 17.29 -12.62
N MET A 172 -4.74 16.78 -12.10
CA MET A 172 -3.41 17.06 -12.63
C MET A 172 -3.25 16.50 -14.06
N PHE A 173 -3.74 15.29 -14.31
CA PHE A 173 -3.76 14.71 -15.67
C PHE A 173 -4.77 15.39 -16.58
N THR A 174 -5.97 15.70 -16.08
CA THR A 174 -7.02 16.35 -16.88
C THR A 174 -6.60 17.75 -17.34
N SER A 175 -5.88 18.48 -16.50
CA SER A 175 -5.35 19.81 -16.84
C SER A 175 -4.07 19.76 -17.69
N GLY A 176 -3.46 18.58 -17.84
CA GLY A 176 -2.13 18.45 -18.49
C GLY A 176 -0.99 18.99 -17.63
N GLU A 177 -1.21 19.20 -16.32
CA GLU A 177 -0.18 19.66 -15.38
C GLU A 177 0.94 18.62 -15.23
N VAL A 178 0.58 17.31 -15.26
CA VAL A 178 1.52 16.19 -15.22
C VAL A 178 1.40 15.31 -16.46
N ALA A 179 2.53 14.75 -16.87
CA ALA A 179 2.59 13.73 -17.91
C ALA A 179 2.77 12.33 -17.33
N ALA A 180 3.38 12.20 -16.15
CA ALA A 180 3.58 10.93 -15.45
C ALA A 180 3.43 11.12 -13.95
N ALA A 181 2.99 10.04 -13.25
CA ALA A 181 2.94 10.03 -11.80
C ALA A 181 3.21 8.62 -11.26
N VAL A 182 3.92 8.53 -10.13
CA VAL A 182 3.98 7.30 -9.34
C VAL A 182 2.70 7.18 -8.54
N VAL A 183 2.03 6.03 -8.58
CA VAL A 183 0.75 5.83 -7.89
C VAL A 183 0.58 4.38 -7.45
N GLY A 184 -0.12 4.19 -6.35
CA GLY A 184 -0.57 2.85 -5.95
C GLY A 184 -1.62 2.30 -6.91
N ASP A 185 -1.55 1.02 -7.23
CA ASP A 185 -2.41 0.32 -8.18
C ASP A 185 -3.91 0.48 -7.89
N PHE A 186 -4.29 0.58 -6.60
CA PHE A 186 -5.69 0.82 -6.19
C PHE A 186 -6.28 2.14 -6.72
N GLY A 187 -5.46 3.15 -7.02
CA GLY A 187 -5.88 4.44 -7.56
C GLY A 187 -6.10 4.44 -9.09
N VAL A 188 -5.50 3.50 -9.78
CA VAL A 188 -5.44 3.45 -11.25
C VAL A 188 -6.83 3.42 -11.91
N PRO A 189 -7.78 2.56 -11.51
CA PRO A 189 -9.09 2.51 -12.18
C PRO A 189 -9.83 3.84 -12.15
N THR A 190 -9.76 4.56 -11.02
CA THR A 190 -10.44 5.86 -10.88
C THR A 190 -9.77 6.95 -11.73
N ILE A 191 -8.45 6.98 -11.76
CA ILE A 191 -7.68 7.97 -12.54
C ILE A 191 -7.85 7.68 -14.04
N ALA A 192 -7.73 6.42 -14.45
CA ALA A 192 -7.89 6.00 -15.85
C ALA A 192 -9.33 6.20 -16.36
N ALA A 193 -10.35 6.01 -15.53
CA ALA A 193 -11.75 6.29 -15.91
C ALA A 193 -11.96 7.77 -16.26
N ALA A 194 -11.30 8.69 -15.56
CA ALA A 194 -11.37 10.12 -15.84
C ALA A 194 -10.48 10.53 -17.04
N ASN A 195 -9.43 9.76 -17.32
CA ASN A 195 -8.45 10.05 -18.36
C ASN A 195 -8.10 8.75 -19.15
N PRO A 196 -8.93 8.33 -20.11
CA PRO A 196 -8.82 7.02 -20.78
C PRO A 196 -7.56 6.84 -21.66
N THR A 197 -6.82 7.91 -21.94
CA THR A 197 -5.57 7.86 -22.72
C THR A 197 -4.35 7.48 -21.87
N LEU A 198 -4.52 7.41 -20.56
CA LEU A 198 -3.43 7.07 -19.66
C LEU A 198 -3.09 5.57 -19.73
N VAL A 199 -1.82 5.30 -19.61
CA VAL A 199 -1.25 3.95 -19.53
C VAL A 199 -0.68 3.76 -18.13
N TYR A 200 -0.91 2.57 -17.56
CA TYR A 200 -0.32 2.17 -16.30
C TYR A 200 0.69 1.05 -16.51
N VAL A 201 1.83 1.16 -15.88
CA VAL A 201 2.87 0.14 -15.86
C VAL A 201 3.31 -0.13 -14.42
N THR A 202 3.51 -1.39 -14.10
CA THR A 202 4.19 -1.80 -12.87
C THR A 202 5.61 -2.22 -13.26
N PRO A 203 6.63 -1.37 -13.06
CA PRO A 203 8.01 -1.73 -13.41
C PRO A 203 8.53 -2.90 -12.57
N ASP A 204 9.47 -3.66 -13.11
CA ASP A 204 10.24 -4.62 -12.32
C ASP A 204 10.94 -3.90 -11.16
N GLY A 205 10.99 -4.55 -10.00
CA GLY A 205 11.55 -3.94 -8.79
C GLY A 205 10.59 -3.00 -8.05
N THR A 206 9.28 -3.07 -8.33
CA THR A 206 8.26 -2.33 -7.57
C THR A 206 8.26 -2.68 -6.09
N TYR A 207 7.74 -1.77 -5.30
CA TYR A 207 7.55 -1.92 -3.85
C TYR A 207 6.08 -2.09 -3.50
N ALA A 208 5.80 -3.14 -2.75
CA ALA A 208 4.46 -3.47 -2.27
C ALA A 208 4.25 -3.01 -0.82
N ASN A 209 2.98 -2.79 -0.50
CA ASN A 209 2.46 -2.61 0.85
C ASN A 209 1.36 -3.65 1.08
N PHE A 210 1.31 -4.19 2.28
CA PHE A 210 0.19 -4.98 2.76
C PHE A 210 -0.70 -4.12 3.66
N ASN A 211 -2.02 -4.17 3.45
CA ASN A 211 -2.94 -3.74 4.48
C ASN A 211 -3.32 -4.94 5.34
N THR A 212 -3.28 -4.76 6.63
CA THR A 212 -3.40 -5.83 7.61
C THR A 212 -4.52 -5.59 8.59
N ILE A 213 -5.12 -6.66 9.09
CA ILE A 213 -6.10 -6.61 10.18
C ILE A 213 -5.39 -7.00 11.47
N ASN A 214 -5.60 -6.20 12.51
CA ASN A 214 -5.05 -6.42 13.83
C ASN A 214 -6.18 -6.57 14.84
N VAL A 215 -6.02 -7.44 15.82
CA VAL A 215 -6.89 -7.54 17.00
C VAL A 215 -6.34 -6.60 18.06
N THR A 216 -7.17 -5.70 18.56
CA THR A 216 -6.71 -4.75 19.60
C THR A 216 -6.57 -5.42 20.96
N LYS A 217 -5.76 -4.85 21.83
CA LYS A 217 -5.60 -5.36 23.23
C LYS A 217 -6.90 -5.39 24.01
N ASN A 218 -7.81 -4.46 23.72
CA ASN A 218 -9.08 -4.33 24.42
C ASN A 218 -10.22 -5.11 23.74
N CYS A 219 -9.95 -5.93 22.75
CA CYS A 219 -10.96 -6.69 22.03
C CYS A 219 -11.83 -7.48 22.99
N ALA A 220 -13.14 -7.20 22.97
CA ALA A 220 -14.10 -7.80 23.88
C ALA A 220 -14.45 -9.26 23.51
N ASN A 221 -14.42 -9.58 22.20
CA ASN A 221 -14.76 -10.92 21.70
C ASN A 221 -13.74 -11.40 20.66
N LYS A 222 -12.68 -12.04 21.15
CA LYS A 222 -11.59 -12.52 20.28
C LYS A 222 -12.03 -13.60 19.30
N ASP A 223 -12.92 -14.49 19.68
CA ASP A 223 -13.40 -15.55 18.80
C ASP A 223 -14.19 -14.97 17.62
N LEU A 224 -14.99 -13.93 17.86
CA LEU A 224 -15.70 -13.22 16.81
C LEU A 224 -14.73 -12.39 15.94
N ALA A 225 -13.71 -11.77 16.54
CA ALA A 225 -12.65 -11.09 15.80
C ALA A 225 -11.90 -12.04 14.86
N TYR A 226 -11.55 -13.24 15.32
CA TYR A 226 -10.90 -14.25 14.48
C TYR A 226 -11.82 -14.75 13.36
N ALA A 227 -13.12 -14.94 13.65
CA ALA A 227 -14.10 -15.29 12.62
C ALA A 227 -14.21 -14.18 11.56
N TYR A 228 -14.21 -12.91 11.97
CA TYR A 228 -14.21 -11.77 11.05
C TYR A 228 -12.96 -11.74 10.16
N ILE A 229 -11.78 -11.92 10.75
CA ILE A 229 -10.52 -11.98 10.01
C ILE A 229 -10.56 -13.13 9.00
N ASN A 230 -11.00 -14.32 9.43
CA ASN A 230 -11.11 -15.48 8.54
C ASN A 230 -12.06 -15.21 7.37
N TYR A 231 -13.19 -14.54 7.62
CA TYR A 231 -14.13 -14.10 6.57
C TYR A 231 -13.50 -13.07 5.65
N ARG A 232 -12.76 -12.07 6.19
CA ARG A 232 -12.13 -11.00 5.40
C ARG A 232 -11.09 -11.52 4.41
N ILE A 233 -10.38 -12.61 4.76
CA ILE A 233 -9.41 -13.28 3.88
C ILE A 233 -9.97 -14.54 3.21
N SER A 234 -11.30 -14.70 3.15
CA SER A 234 -11.92 -15.80 2.40
C SER A 234 -11.86 -15.58 0.90
N GLU A 235 -11.80 -16.67 0.14
CA GLU A 235 -11.88 -16.64 -1.33
C GLU A 235 -13.12 -15.85 -1.81
N GLU A 236 -14.29 -16.12 -1.19
CA GLU A 236 -15.54 -15.47 -1.58
C GLU A 236 -15.48 -13.95 -1.44
N LEU A 237 -15.03 -13.45 -0.27
CA LEU A 237 -14.99 -12.01 -0.03
C LEU A 237 -13.90 -11.33 -0.85
N GLN A 238 -12.71 -11.91 -0.90
CA GLN A 238 -11.60 -11.33 -1.68
C GLN A 238 -11.86 -11.33 -3.18
N THR A 239 -12.59 -12.32 -3.71
CA THR A 239 -13.07 -12.26 -5.10
C THR A 239 -14.01 -11.08 -5.33
N LYS A 240 -14.91 -10.81 -4.40
CA LYS A 240 -15.85 -9.68 -4.49
C LYS A 240 -15.15 -8.34 -4.37
N THR A 241 -14.27 -8.18 -3.37
CA THR A 241 -13.56 -6.92 -3.15
C THR A 241 -12.55 -6.64 -4.25
N GLY A 242 -11.90 -7.67 -4.80
CA GLY A 242 -11.03 -7.52 -5.95
C GLY A 242 -11.75 -6.95 -7.16
N LYS A 243 -12.90 -7.51 -7.51
CA LYS A 243 -13.71 -7.01 -8.65
C LYS A 243 -14.33 -5.63 -8.41
N ALA A 244 -14.73 -5.33 -7.19
CA ALA A 244 -15.45 -4.08 -6.88
C ALA A 244 -14.50 -2.91 -6.59
N LEU A 245 -13.32 -3.18 -6.00
CA LEU A 245 -12.44 -2.16 -5.42
C LEU A 245 -11.01 -2.20 -6.00
N ASN A 246 -10.74 -3.06 -6.97
CA ASN A 246 -9.37 -3.35 -7.45
C ASN A 246 -8.42 -3.75 -6.30
N GLU A 247 -8.94 -4.50 -5.34
CA GLU A 247 -8.21 -4.92 -4.15
C GLU A 247 -7.56 -6.28 -4.40
N ALA A 248 -6.24 -6.30 -4.61
CA ALA A 248 -5.52 -7.54 -4.89
C ALA A 248 -5.57 -8.49 -3.69
N PRO A 249 -5.93 -9.77 -3.91
CA PRO A 249 -6.12 -10.74 -2.84
C PRO A 249 -4.80 -11.20 -2.25
N THR A 250 -4.85 -11.62 -0.98
CA THR A 250 -3.78 -12.34 -0.32
C THR A 250 -4.04 -13.85 -0.23
N ASN A 251 -5.26 -14.29 -0.53
CA ASN A 251 -5.64 -15.70 -0.53
C ASN A 251 -5.34 -16.34 -1.89
N THR A 252 -4.57 -17.42 -1.90
CA THR A 252 -4.12 -18.15 -3.10
C THR A 252 -5.24 -18.86 -3.86
N ASP A 253 -6.41 -19.08 -3.24
CA ASP A 253 -7.55 -19.71 -3.91
C ASP A 253 -8.31 -18.72 -4.82
N VAL A 254 -8.08 -17.40 -4.67
CA VAL A 254 -8.71 -16.38 -5.51
C VAL A 254 -8.08 -16.38 -6.89
N ALA A 255 -8.89 -16.60 -7.91
CA ALA A 255 -8.45 -16.59 -9.29
C ALA A 255 -9.09 -15.44 -10.08
N PHE A 256 -8.26 -14.61 -10.70
CA PHE A 256 -8.65 -13.57 -11.63
C PHE A 256 -8.10 -13.87 -13.02
N THR A 257 -8.84 -13.48 -14.06
CA THR A 257 -8.32 -13.43 -15.42
C THR A 257 -7.29 -12.30 -15.55
N GLU A 258 -6.51 -12.34 -16.62
CA GLU A 258 -5.53 -11.29 -16.93
C GLU A 258 -6.19 -9.90 -17.03
N ASP A 259 -7.37 -9.81 -17.65
CA ASP A 259 -8.11 -8.55 -17.79
C ASP A 259 -8.65 -8.04 -16.43
N GLU A 260 -9.13 -8.93 -15.56
CA GLU A 260 -9.62 -8.57 -14.22
C GLU A 260 -8.47 -8.09 -13.31
N SER A 261 -7.26 -8.56 -13.50
CA SER A 261 -6.10 -8.28 -12.62
C SER A 261 -5.04 -7.37 -13.25
N LYS A 262 -5.29 -6.83 -14.45
CA LYS A 262 -4.29 -6.06 -15.21
C LYS A 262 -3.64 -4.91 -14.43
N ASP A 263 -4.43 -4.22 -13.60
CA ASP A 263 -3.99 -3.07 -12.80
C ASP A 263 -3.74 -3.46 -11.32
N MET A 264 -3.80 -4.75 -10.96
CA MET A 264 -3.58 -5.24 -9.60
C MET A 264 -2.16 -5.75 -9.41
N THR A 265 -1.69 -5.71 -8.17
CA THR A 265 -0.51 -6.46 -7.71
C THR A 265 -0.91 -7.91 -7.48
N TYR A 266 -0.99 -8.70 -8.56
CA TYR A 266 -1.52 -10.06 -8.56
C TYR A 266 -0.60 -11.02 -9.32
N GLY A 267 -0.56 -12.30 -8.91
CA GLY A 267 0.27 -13.33 -9.53
C GLY A 267 1.76 -12.99 -9.50
N GLU A 268 2.43 -13.06 -10.63
CA GLU A 268 3.87 -12.81 -10.75
C GLU A 268 4.28 -11.40 -10.26
N LYS A 269 3.43 -10.38 -10.44
CA LYS A 269 3.69 -9.04 -9.91
C LYS A 269 3.78 -9.05 -8.39
N ALA A 270 2.90 -9.79 -7.71
CA ALA A 270 2.91 -9.91 -6.26
C ALA A 270 4.13 -10.71 -5.75
N GLU A 271 4.54 -11.75 -6.49
CA GLU A 271 5.69 -12.59 -6.14
C GLU A 271 7.03 -11.84 -6.27
N LYS A 272 7.14 -10.94 -7.25
CA LYS A 272 8.36 -10.17 -7.54
C LYS A 272 8.45 -8.84 -6.80
N ALA A 273 7.35 -8.34 -6.25
CA ALA A 273 7.35 -7.05 -5.57
C ALA A 273 8.24 -7.10 -4.31
N LYS A 274 9.05 -6.07 -4.16
CA LYS A 274 9.84 -5.85 -2.95
C LYS A 274 8.94 -5.28 -1.84
N VAL A 275 9.38 -5.37 -0.60
CA VAL A 275 8.66 -4.83 0.56
C VAL A 275 9.55 -3.82 1.26
N VAL A 276 8.96 -2.71 1.71
CA VAL A 276 9.66 -1.72 2.54
C VAL A 276 9.86 -2.30 3.95
N ASP A 277 11.08 -2.23 4.48
CA ASP A 277 11.37 -2.60 5.85
C ASP A 277 10.97 -1.47 6.82
N TYR A 278 9.77 -1.57 7.36
CA TYR A 278 9.26 -0.56 8.28
C TYR A 278 9.90 -0.63 9.68
N SER A 279 10.56 -1.71 10.04
CA SER A 279 11.37 -1.77 11.27
C SER A 279 12.61 -0.88 11.17
N PHE A 280 13.15 -0.75 9.95
CA PHE A 280 14.21 0.19 9.64
C PHE A 280 13.69 1.63 9.45
N VAL A 281 12.60 1.80 8.69
CA VAL A 281 12.10 3.14 8.31
C VAL A 281 11.48 3.89 9.47
N ASN A 282 10.62 3.25 10.28
CA ASN A 282 9.85 3.94 11.31
C ASN A 282 10.72 4.74 12.29
N PRO A 283 11.86 4.22 12.80
CA PRO A 283 12.74 4.97 13.70
C PRO A 283 13.38 6.21 13.08
N ILE A 284 13.61 6.23 11.77
CA ILE A 284 14.32 7.30 11.05
C ILE A 284 13.41 8.14 10.16
N LEU A 285 12.09 7.85 10.16
CA LEU A 285 11.15 8.52 9.26
C LEU A 285 11.11 10.05 9.47
N ASN A 286 11.26 10.52 10.69
CA ASN A 286 11.31 11.97 10.94
C ASN A 286 12.53 12.63 10.30
N ASP A 287 13.69 11.97 10.32
CA ASP A 287 14.90 12.46 9.65
C ASP A 287 14.70 12.48 8.13
N TRP A 288 13.99 11.49 7.59
CA TRP A 288 13.62 11.46 6.18
C TRP A 288 12.64 12.57 5.81
N ILE A 289 11.65 12.85 6.65
CA ILE A 289 10.71 13.96 6.45
C ILE A 289 11.45 15.30 6.42
N ASP A 290 12.42 15.50 7.32
CA ASP A 290 13.22 16.71 7.36
C ASP A 290 14.10 16.88 6.11
N GLN A 291 14.63 15.79 5.56
CA GLN A 291 15.41 15.81 4.31
C GLN A 291 14.52 15.98 3.06
N TRP A 292 13.27 15.50 3.10
CA TRP A 292 12.31 15.62 2.00
C TRP A 292 11.88 17.07 1.76
N ASN A 293 11.73 17.86 2.81
CA ASN A 293 11.28 19.27 2.78
C ASN A 293 12.40 20.23 2.35
#